data_e87395468f731c740d957fff1d9c6e44
#
_entry.id   e87395468f731c740d957fff1d9c6e44
#
_cell.length_a   1.000
_cell.length_b   1.000
_cell.length_c   1.000
_cell.angle_alpha   90.00
_cell.angle_beta   90.00
_cell.angle_gamma   90.00
#
_symmetry.space_group_name_H-M   'P 1'
#
loop_
_entity.id
_entity.type
_entity.pdbx_description
1 polymer ?
#
loop_
_entity_poly.entity_id
_entity_poly.type
_entity_poly.pdbx_seq_one_letter_code
_entity_poly.pdbx_strand_id
1 'polypeptide(L)'
;MKTLRLIGMAVIAVIMSVNFAACSDDDDDTIDTSSLEGTWGLVRSAGWELCSEETEKDTWDYTNDPYNPDYDSEKIVIKKLSDNTYSITSYYYSGSDWQMDGSQTGTLDGKTIVLKDHDGWFEYANPVIETLTTDKLVLRIKYDLSL
;
A
#
# COMPACT_ATOMS: atom_id res chain seq x y z
N MET A 1 10.72 -2.54 -32.77
CA MET A 1 10.77 -2.69 -31.28
C MET A 1 9.39 -3.01 -30.76
N LYS A 2 9.25 -4.15 -30.11
CA LYS A 2 8.02 -4.47 -29.42
C LYS A 2 8.02 -3.73 -28.07
N THR A 3 7.06 -2.88 -27.86
CA THR A 3 6.87 -2.21 -26.56
C THR A 3 6.22 -3.18 -25.60
N LEU A 4 6.92 -3.57 -24.56
CA LEU A 4 6.37 -4.39 -23.50
C LEU A 4 5.44 -3.51 -22.66
N ARG A 5 4.20 -3.93 -22.49
CA ARG A 5 3.21 -3.23 -21.66
C ARG A 5 2.83 -4.11 -20.49
N LEU A 6 3.08 -3.61 -19.30
CA LEU A 6 2.69 -4.27 -18.06
C LEU A 6 1.48 -3.54 -17.48
N ILE A 7 0.37 -4.23 -17.38
CA ILE A 7 -0.86 -3.73 -16.78
C ILE A 7 -1.13 -4.55 -15.53
N GLY A 8 -1.30 -3.88 -14.41
CA GLY A 8 -1.55 -4.58 -13.17
C GLY A 8 -2.43 -3.83 -12.18
N MET A 9 -2.98 -4.56 -11.27
CA MET A 9 -3.74 -4.06 -10.14
C MET A 9 -3.37 -4.85 -8.90
N ALA A 10 -2.82 -4.17 -7.91
CA ALA A 10 -2.58 -4.72 -6.59
C ALA A 10 -3.59 -4.13 -5.59
N VAL A 11 -4.19 -4.98 -4.79
CA VAL A 11 -4.97 -4.59 -3.62
C VAL A 11 -4.20 -5.02 -2.39
N ILE A 12 -3.73 -4.04 -1.63
CA ILE A 12 -2.96 -4.26 -0.43
C ILE A 12 -3.84 -3.96 0.77
N ALA A 13 -4.14 -4.97 1.56
CA ALA A 13 -4.83 -4.82 2.83
C ALA A 13 -3.80 -4.81 3.96
N VAL A 14 -3.75 -3.73 4.70
CA VAL A 14 -2.86 -3.54 5.84
C VAL A 14 -3.66 -3.32 7.11
N ILE A 15 -3.20 -3.87 8.22
CA ILE A 15 -3.84 -3.71 9.52
C ILE A 15 -2.87 -3.01 10.46
N MET A 16 -3.37 -2.03 11.18
CA MET A 16 -2.59 -1.34 12.19
C MET A 16 -2.47 -2.21 13.45
N SER A 17 -1.28 -2.28 14.00
CA SER A 17 -0.96 -3.09 15.18
C SER A 17 -1.45 -2.50 16.51
N VAL A 18 -2.26 -1.45 16.49
CA VAL A 18 -2.77 -0.80 17.69
C VAL A 18 -4.27 -1.04 17.82
N ASN A 19 -4.66 -1.67 18.92
CA ASN A 19 -6.06 -1.96 19.23
C ASN A 19 -6.80 -0.69 19.59
N PHE A 20 -7.48 -0.09 18.66
CA PHE A 20 -8.54 0.86 18.93
C PHE A 20 -9.84 0.35 18.34
N ALA A 21 -10.80 0.08 19.22
CA ALA A 21 -12.17 -0.18 18.82
C ALA A 21 -12.82 1.16 18.45
N ALA A 22 -12.78 1.54 17.19
CA ALA A 22 -13.58 2.62 16.67
C ALA A 22 -14.58 2.05 15.69
N CYS A 23 -15.83 2.06 16.07
CA CYS A 23 -16.93 1.85 15.14
C CYS A 23 -17.27 3.19 14.49
N SER A 24 -16.88 3.38 13.25
CA SER A 24 -17.48 4.42 12.43
C SER A 24 -18.08 3.79 11.20
N ASP A 25 -19.39 3.70 11.21
CA ASP A 25 -20.21 3.36 10.04
C ASP A 25 -20.47 4.63 9.23
N ASP A 26 -19.45 5.24 8.67
CA ASP A 26 -19.63 6.37 7.79
C ASP A 26 -19.62 5.91 6.34
N ASP A 27 -20.80 5.85 5.74
CA ASP A 27 -21.05 5.69 4.32
C ASP A 27 -20.71 6.95 3.50
N ASP A 28 -19.85 7.82 4.02
CA ASP A 28 -19.49 9.06 3.35
C ASP A 28 -18.33 8.84 2.38
N ASP A 29 -18.41 9.43 1.18
CA ASP A 29 -17.35 9.41 0.17
C ASP A 29 -16.08 10.14 0.60
N THR A 30 -16.11 10.80 1.77
CA THR A 30 -14.95 11.41 2.40
C THR A 30 -14.29 10.43 3.36
N ILE A 31 -13.01 10.17 3.13
CA ILE A 31 -12.20 9.39 4.05
C ILE A 31 -11.71 10.32 5.16
N ASP A 32 -11.94 9.92 6.41
CA ASP A 32 -11.32 10.56 7.55
C ASP A 32 -9.85 10.18 7.61
N THR A 33 -9.00 11.12 7.21
CA THR A 33 -7.55 10.90 7.13
C THR A 33 -6.82 11.05 8.45
N SER A 34 -7.52 11.34 9.54
CA SER A 34 -6.92 11.44 10.88
C SER A 34 -6.28 10.14 11.34
N SER A 35 -6.75 9.00 10.82
CA SER A 35 -6.21 7.68 11.13
C SER A 35 -5.12 7.19 10.16
N LEU A 36 -4.74 7.99 9.18
CA LEU A 36 -3.76 7.56 8.17
C LEU A 36 -2.35 7.44 8.74
N GLU A 37 -1.97 8.35 9.65
CA GLU A 37 -0.68 8.29 10.34
C GLU A 37 -0.59 7.08 11.25
N GLY A 38 0.48 6.33 11.14
CA GLY A 38 0.71 5.15 11.98
C GLY A 38 1.61 4.11 11.32
N THR A 39 1.72 2.97 11.97
CA THR A 39 2.42 1.79 11.46
C THR A 39 1.40 0.77 10.99
N TRP A 40 1.52 0.37 9.74
CA TRP A 40 0.58 -0.52 9.06
C TRP A 40 1.31 -1.79 8.63
N GLY A 41 1.02 -2.92 9.26
CA GLY A 41 1.54 -4.22 8.86
C GLY A 41 0.74 -4.83 7.71
N LEU A 42 1.41 -5.37 6.71
CA LEU A 42 0.77 -6.04 5.59
C LEU A 42 0.13 -7.35 6.06
N VAL A 43 -1.17 -7.49 5.85
CA VAL A 43 -1.93 -8.70 6.17
C VAL A 43 -2.26 -9.49 4.92
N ARG A 44 -2.60 -8.81 3.84
CA ARG A 44 -2.95 -9.45 2.58
C ARG A 44 -2.54 -8.60 1.40
N SER A 45 -1.99 -9.23 0.40
CA SER A 45 -1.80 -8.67 -0.93
C SER A 45 -2.43 -9.59 -1.96
N ALA A 46 -3.26 -9.03 -2.83
CA ALA A 46 -3.87 -9.76 -3.92
C ALA A 46 -3.92 -8.90 -5.17
N GLY A 47 -3.76 -9.50 -6.32
CA GLY A 47 -3.79 -8.75 -7.56
C GLY A 47 -3.57 -9.61 -8.79
N TRP A 48 -3.34 -8.93 -9.88
CA TRP A 48 -3.02 -9.53 -11.15
C TRP A 48 -2.14 -8.58 -11.99
N GLU A 49 -1.36 -9.16 -12.87
CA GLU A 49 -0.63 -8.44 -13.90
C GLU A 49 -0.72 -9.17 -15.25
N LEU A 50 -0.54 -8.43 -16.31
CA LEU A 50 -0.56 -8.94 -17.67
C LEU A 50 0.55 -8.29 -18.48
N CYS A 51 1.48 -9.08 -18.95
CA CYS A 51 2.49 -8.65 -19.91
C CYS A 51 1.93 -8.64 -21.33
N SER A 52 2.40 -7.72 -22.15
CA SER A 52 1.85 -7.52 -23.50
C SER A 52 1.96 -8.73 -24.44
N GLU A 53 2.86 -9.64 -24.15
CA GLU A 53 3.06 -10.87 -24.93
C GLU A 53 2.30 -12.08 -24.35
N GLU A 54 1.64 -11.91 -23.22
CA GLU A 54 0.91 -12.95 -22.54
C GLU A 54 -0.60 -12.83 -22.78
N THR A 55 -1.26 -13.97 -22.84
CA THR A 55 -2.73 -14.06 -23.00
C THR A 55 -3.43 -14.32 -21.69
N GLU A 56 -2.70 -14.70 -20.67
CA GLU A 56 -3.21 -15.03 -19.34
C GLU A 56 -2.64 -14.06 -18.31
N LYS A 57 -3.45 -13.73 -17.32
CA LYS A 57 -3.04 -12.89 -16.20
C LYS A 57 -2.29 -13.72 -15.17
N ASP A 58 -1.15 -13.23 -14.74
CA ASP A 58 -0.52 -13.70 -13.53
C ASP A 58 -1.25 -13.13 -12.33
N THR A 59 -1.64 -13.99 -11.42
CA THR A 59 -2.41 -13.59 -10.24
C THR A 59 -1.68 -13.98 -8.96
N TRP A 60 -1.86 -13.18 -7.92
CA TRP A 60 -1.36 -13.50 -6.59
C TRP A 60 -2.41 -13.21 -5.53
N ASP A 61 -2.35 -13.96 -4.46
CA ASP A 61 -3.14 -13.75 -3.25
C ASP A 61 -2.40 -14.41 -2.09
N TYR A 62 -1.77 -13.60 -1.25
CA TYR A 62 -1.07 -14.09 -0.09
C TYR A 62 -1.41 -13.27 1.17
N THR A 63 -1.27 -13.91 2.31
CA THR A 63 -1.52 -13.33 3.62
C THR A 63 -0.30 -13.41 4.50
N ASN A 64 -0.12 -12.41 5.35
CA ASN A 64 0.95 -12.33 6.36
C ASN A 64 0.34 -12.09 7.75
N ASP A 65 1.08 -12.45 8.78
CA ASP A 65 0.75 -12.11 10.17
C ASP A 65 1.71 -11.02 10.67
N PRO A 66 1.27 -9.75 10.75
CA PRO A 66 2.12 -8.65 11.18
C PRO A 66 2.49 -8.70 12.66
N TYR A 67 1.79 -9.50 13.46
CA TYR A 67 2.06 -9.67 14.89
C TYR A 67 3.12 -10.74 15.17
N ASN A 68 3.35 -11.62 14.21
CA ASN A 68 4.36 -12.67 14.28
C ASN A 68 5.16 -12.66 12.98
N PRO A 69 6.01 -11.64 12.77
CA PRO A 69 6.70 -11.47 11.52
C PRO A 69 7.67 -12.62 11.25
N ASP A 70 7.60 -13.12 10.06
CA ASP A 70 8.52 -14.08 9.50
C ASP A 70 9.29 -13.47 8.32
N TYR A 71 10.14 -14.23 7.71
CA TYR A 71 10.83 -13.81 6.50
C TYR A 71 9.80 -13.40 5.43
N ASP A 72 9.96 -12.25 4.84
CA ASP A 72 9.06 -11.61 3.88
C ASP A 72 7.83 -10.88 4.46
N SER A 73 7.69 -10.79 5.79
CA SER A 73 6.70 -9.88 6.36
C SER A 73 7.03 -8.42 6.02
N GLU A 74 5.99 -7.65 5.75
CA GLU A 74 6.12 -6.25 5.30
C GLU A 74 5.29 -5.30 6.15
N LYS A 75 5.74 -4.06 6.25
CA LYS A 75 4.99 -2.96 6.89
C LYS A 75 5.35 -1.61 6.27
N ILE A 76 4.46 -0.65 6.45
CA ILE A 76 4.73 0.76 6.17
C ILE A 76 4.53 1.61 7.42
N VAL A 77 5.31 2.67 7.52
CA VAL A 77 5.15 3.72 8.53
C VAL A 77 4.77 5.00 7.82
N ILE A 78 3.60 5.53 8.15
CA ILE A 78 3.08 6.78 7.59
C ILE A 78 3.15 7.84 8.66
N LYS A 79 3.80 8.96 8.36
CA LYS A 79 3.90 10.14 9.24
C LYS A 79 3.39 11.37 8.54
N LYS A 80 2.55 12.13 9.22
CA LYS A 80 2.09 13.44 8.73
C LYS A 80 3.20 14.47 8.88
N LEU A 81 3.55 15.13 7.78
CA LEU A 81 4.58 16.17 7.75
C LEU A 81 3.94 17.58 7.83
N SER A 82 2.84 17.76 7.14
CA SER A 82 2.06 18.99 7.11
C SER A 82 0.64 18.68 6.63
N ASP A 83 -0.20 19.65 6.45
CA ASP A 83 -1.55 19.46 5.91
C ASP A 83 -1.45 18.74 4.55
N ASN A 84 -2.12 17.61 4.44
CA ASN A 84 -2.17 16.74 3.25
C ASN A 84 -0.82 16.14 2.79
N THR A 85 0.27 16.35 3.52
CA THR A 85 1.59 15.81 3.15
C THR A 85 2.06 14.78 4.16
N TYR A 86 2.50 13.64 3.66
CA TYR A 86 2.89 12.48 4.46
C TYR A 86 4.23 11.91 3.99
N SER A 87 5.03 11.41 4.93
CA SER A 87 6.12 10.50 4.60
C SER A 87 5.63 9.07 4.72
N ILE A 88 6.04 8.22 3.79
CA ILE A 88 5.71 6.79 3.77
C ILE A 88 7.02 6.03 3.67
N THR A 89 7.30 5.21 4.65
CA THR A 89 8.51 4.37 4.67
C THR A 89 8.10 2.92 4.72
N SER A 90 8.57 2.13 3.77
CA SER A 90 8.33 0.70 3.68
C SER A 90 9.49 -0.10 4.29
N TYR A 91 9.15 -1.21 4.91
CA TYR A 91 10.07 -2.13 5.56
C TYR A 91 9.71 -3.57 5.22
N TYR A 92 10.73 -4.41 5.15
CA TYR A 92 10.59 -5.87 5.12
C TYR A 92 11.31 -6.49 6.31
N TYR A 93 10.88 -7.68 6.72
CA TYR A 93 11.50 -8.42 7.82
C TYR A 93 12.53 -9.41 7.27
N SER A 94 13.76 -9.30 7.72
CA SER A 94 14.88 -10.14 7.25
C SER A 94 14.98 -11.51 7.93
N GLY A 95 14.01 -11.83 8.79
CA GLY A 95 14.05 -13.01 9.67
C GLY A 95 14.60 -12.73 11.06
N SER A 96 15.24 -11.58 11.26
CA SER A 96 15.76 -11.12 12.56
C SER A 96 15.37 -9.68 12.88
N ASP A 97 15.39 -8.81 11.88
CA ASP A 97 15.13 -7.37 12.03
C ASP A 97 14.34 -6.79 10.86
N TRP A 98 13.69 -5.67 11.12
CA TRP A 98 13.06 -4.86 10.08
C TRP A 98 14.11 -4.05 9.32
N GLN A 99 14.12 -4.17 8.01
CA GLN A 99 14.99 -3.43 7.11
C GLN A 99 14.16 -2.45 6.29
N MET A 100 14.68 -1.24 6.10
CA MET A 100 14.03 -0.24 5.25
C MET A 100 14.17 -0.65 3.78
N ASP A 101 13.04 -0.67 3.08
CA ASP A 101 12.95 -0.96 1.65
C ASP A 101 12.91 0.33 0.82
N GLY A 102 12.15 1.33 1.26
CA GLY A 102 12.06 2.61 0.58
C GLY A 102 11.41 3.67 1.45
N SER A 103 11.61 4.93 1.10
CA SER A 103 10.99 6.07 1.77
C SER A 103 10.64 7.15 0.75
N GLN A 104 9.43 7.69 0.88
CA GLN A 104 8.92 8.67 -0.06
C GLN A 104 7.96 9.64 0.60
N THR A 105 7.74 10.77 -0.05
CA THR A 105 6.79 11.79 0.37
C THR A 105 5.61 11.82 -0.59
N GLY A 106 4.41 11.88 -0.06
CA GLY A 106 3.19 11.96 -0.83
C GLY A 106 2.26 13.07 -0.35
N THR A 107 1.46 13.57 -1.26
CA THR A 107 0.41 14.55 -1.00
C THR A 107 -0.94 13.90 -1.23
N LEU A 108 -1.83 14.01 -0.27
CA LEU A 108 -3.17 13.46 -0.38
C LEU A 108 -4.05 14.36 -1.25
N ASP A 109 -4.57 13.81 -2.32
CA ASP A 109 -5.54 14.44 -3.22
C ASP A 109 -6.80 13.56 -3.29
N GLY A 110 -7.84 13.93 -2.56
CA GLY A 110 -9.00 13.07 -2.37
C GLY A 110 -8.63 11.77 -1.67
N LYS A 111 -8.76 10.65 -2.38
CA LYS A 111 -8.39 9.29 -1.94
C LYS A 111 -7.03 8.84 -2.47
N THR A 112 -6.39 9.62 -3.32
CA THR A 112 -5.12 9.27 -3.96
C THR A 112 -3.96 9.89 -3.19
N ILE A 113 -2.97 9.10 -2.88
CA ILE A 113 -1.70 9.59 -2.37
C ILE A 113 -0.78 9.82 -3.56
N VAL A 114 -0.60 11.07 -3.94
CA VAL A 114 0.27 11.46 -5.05
C VAL A 114 1.71 11.48 -4.57
N LEU A 115 2.48 10.51 -4.97
CA LEU A 115 3.86 10.35 -4.55
C LEU A 115 4.78 11.25 -5.36
N LYS A 116 5.74 11.87 -4.68
CA LYS A 116 6.78 12.68 -5.30
C LYS A 116 7.79 11.82 -6.07
N ASP A 117 8.17 10.71 -5.46
CA ASP A 117 9.02 9.69 -6.04
C ASP A 117 8.34 8.34 -5.87
N HIS A 118 8.67 7.36 -6.70
CA HIS A 118 8.09 6.02 -6.61
C HIS A 118 9.18 5.03 -6.22
N ASP A 119 8.96 4.34 -5.11
CA ASP A 119 9.91 3.39 -4.54
C ASP A 119 9.18 2.36 -3.64
N GLY A 120 9.80 1.21 -3.42
CA GLY A 120 9.25 0.15 -2.58
C GLY A 120 7.90 -0.35 -3.10
N TRP A 121 6.90 -0.42 -2.24
CA TRP A 121 5.56 -0.92 -2.61
C TRP A 121 4.87 -0.14 -3.72
N PHE A 122 5.27 1.10 -3.94
CA PHE A 122 4.61 2.04 -4.85
C PHE A 122 5.48 2.40 -6.06
N GLU A 123 6.37 1.51 -6.41
CA GLU A 123 7.31 1.69 -7.52
C GLU A 123 6.62 2.08 -8.83
N TYR A 124 5.42 1.57 -9.06
CA TYR A 124 4.75 1.69 -10.35
C TYR A 124 3.63 2.73 -10.42
N ALA A 125 3.02 3.08 -9.30
CA ALA A 125 1.87 3.99 -9.33
C ALA A 125 1.53 4.57 -7.96
N ASN A 126 0.71 5.62 -7.98
CA ASN A 126 0.15 6.23 -6.79
C ASN A 126 -0.93 5.33 -6.17
N PRO A 127 -0.86 5.05 -4.86
CA PRO A 127 -1.90 4.29 -4.20
C PRO A 127 -3.18 5.09 -4.01
N VAL A 128 -4.31 4.40 -4.12
CA VAL A 128 -5.63 4.93 -3.81
C VAL A 128 -6.14 4.28 -2.53
N ILE A 129 -6.58 5.08 -1.59
CA ILE A 129 -7.17 4.60 -0.34
C ILE A 129 -8.59 4.09 -0.64
N GLU A 130 -8.79 2.78 -0.55
CA GLU A 130 -10.11 2.16 -0.68
C GLU A 130 -10.88 2.15 0.64
N THR A 131 -10.18 1.88 1.72
CA THR A 131 -10.74 1.82 3.07
C THR A 131 -9.72 2.37 4.06
N LEU A 132 -10.16 3.21 4.96
CA LEU A 132 -9.37 3.68 6.08
C LEU A 132 -10.24 3.74 7.33
N THR A 133 -9.87 2.96 8.33
CA THR A 133 -10.41 3.00 9.68
C THR A 133 -9.25 3.13 10.66
N THR A 134 -9.50 3.11 11.95
CA THR A 134 -8.43 3.17 12.96
C THR A 134 -7.55 1.93 12.98
N ASP A 135 -8.05 0.80 12.46
CA ASP A 135 -7.38 -0.49 12.51
C ASP A 135 -7.18 -1.16 11.14
N LYS A 136 -7.67 -0.53 10.07
CA LYS A 136 -7.59 -1.09 8.72
C LYS A 136 -7.32 -0.03 7.67
N LEU A 137 -6.35 -0.28 6.85
CA LEU A 137 -6.04 0.47 5.64
C LEU A 137 -6.05 -0.48 4.45
N VAL A 138 -6.82 -0.15 3.43
CA VAL A 138 -6.80 -0.87 2.14
C VAL A 138 -6.35 0.08 1.05
N LEU A 139 -5.28 -0.26 0.39
CA LEU A 139 -4.72 0.48 -0.73
C LEU A 139 -4.93 -0.29 -2.03
N ARG A 140 -5.31 0.42 -3.07
CA ARG A 140 -5.36 -0.10 -4.44
C ARG A 140 -4.30 0.60 -5.29
N ILE A 141 -3.53 -0.18 -6.03
CA ILE A 141 -2.51 0.31 -6.94
C ILE A 141 -2.86 -0.19 -8.33
N LYS A 142 -3.04 0.74 -9.27
CA LYS A 142 -3.21 0.44 -10.69
C LYS A 142 -2.05 1.00 -11.47
N TYR A 143 -1.48 0.22 -12.33
CA TYR A 143 -0.39 0.65 -13.19
C TYR A 143 -0.55 0.16 -14.61
N ASP A 144 -0.02 0.95 -15.52
CA ASP A 144 0.06 0.67 -16.95
C ASP A 144 1.42 1.20 -17.43
N LEU A 145 2.35 0.30 -17.61
CA LEU A 145 3.71 0.62 -17.95
C LEU A 145 4.02 0.18 -19.37
N SER A 146 4.55 1.11 -20.13
CA SER A 146 5.19 0.80 -21.42
C SER A 146 6.69 0.69 -21.20
N LEU A 147 7.21 -0.50 -21.32
CA LEU A 147 8.62 -0.82 -21.13
C LEU A 147 9.34 -0.95 -22.48
#